data_df9755d333ccead2b6f8049b0b94fb89
#
_entry.id   df9755d333ccead2b6f8049b0b94fb89
#
_cell.length_a   1.000
_cell.length_b   1.000
_cell.length_c   1.000
_cell.angle_alpha   90.00
_cell.angle_beta   90.00
_cell.angle_gamma   90.00
#
_symmetry.space_group_name_H-M   'P 1'
#
loop_
_entity.id
_entity.type
_entity.pdbx_description
1 polymer ?
#
loop_
_entity_poly.entity_id
_entity_poly.type
_entity_poly.pdbx_seq_one_letter_code
_entity_poly.pdbx_strand_id
1 'polypeptide(L)'
;MKYYSPLTRRAFLAAGAAAASASGWLPVLAAHAAETKVKHKSCILLYMLGGPSHIDTFDPKYGTDTATEFQPIATSVPGLEISEHLPQIAKQMHHGAVIRSMSTAEADHDRGRYLMHTGYPRGGAVPWPSLGALVSSELGEPGFLLPNFVVCNLKDRLDPTFTGYLPPEHKGLILPDLERGIDDVRPAASQTEFDQRIDLVKQLDDAFRGKYRAPSTVAHQANYRRAADLMRAEKLKAFDLSLESADTLSRYTPRQYGASDAGYNGQK
;
A
#
# COMPACT_ATOMS: atom_id res chain seq x y z
N MET A 1 -35.62 2.70 -52.95
CA MET A 1 -35.49 2.01 -51.66
C MET A 1 -34.00 1.82 -51.37
N LYS A 2 -33.45 2.55 -50.40
CA LYS A 2 -32.05 2.38 -49.96
C LYS A 2 -32.00 1.23 -48.95
N TYR A 3 -31.35 0.14 -49.32
CA TYR A 3 -31.09 -0.98 -48.41
C TYR A 3 -30.12 -0.52 -47.33
N TYR A 4 -30.57 -0.45 -46.10
CA TYR A 4 -29.69 -0.37 -44.95
C TYR A 4 -28.99 -1.73 -44.79
N SER A 5 -27.70 -1.80 -45.00
CA SER A 5 -26.94 -3.01 -44.67
C SER A 5 -26.88 -3.11 -43.13
N PRO A 6 -27.29 -4.24 -42.53
CA PRO A 6 -27.21 -4.40 -41.09
C PRO A 6 -25.75 -4.35 -40.64
N LEU A 7 -25.48 -3.51 -39.62
CA LEU A 7 -24.17 -3.47 -39.00
C LEU A 7 -23.77 -4.87 -38.51
N THR A 8 -22.67 -5.37 -38.99
CA THR A 8 -22.15 -6.65 -38.54
C THR A 8 -21.74 -6.55 -37.05
N ARG A 9 -21.81 -7.70 -36.32
CA ARG A 9 -21.37 -7.74 -34.90
C ARG A 9 -19.96 -7.17 -34.72
N ARG A 10 -19.06 -7.41 -35.67
CA ARG A 10 -17.70 -6.85 -35.69
C ARG A 10 -17.69 -5.31 -35.81
N ALA A 11 -18.52 -4.76 -36.71
CA ALA A 11 -18.63 -3.32 -36.88
C ALA A 11 -19.26 -2.64 -35.64
N PHE A 12 -20.24 -3.31 -35.01
CA PHE A 12 -20.81 -2.83 -33.74
C PHE A 12 -19.79 -2.85 -32.59
N LEU A 13 -19.02 -3.93 -32.43
CA LEU A 13 -17.97 -4.01 -31.42
C LEU A 13 -16.81 -3.05 -31.70
N ALA A 14 -16.44 -2.85 -32.95
CA ALA A 14 -15.43 -1.86 -33.33
C ALA A 14 -15.90 -0.42 -33.08
N ALA A 15 -17.16 -0.11 -33.39
CA ALA A 15 -17.78 1.19 -33.10
C ALA A 15 -17.94 1.42 -31.59
N GLY A 16 -18.30 0.37 -30.84
CA GLY A 16 -18.38 0.40 -29.36
C GLY A 16 -17.01 0.61 -28.72
N ALA A 17 -15.96 -0.06 -29.19
CA ALA A 17 -14.59 0.13 -28.73
C ALA A 17 -14.07 1.54 -29.11
N ALA A 18 -14.36 2.03 -30.31
CA ALA A 18 -14.01 3.39 -30.73
C ALA A 18 -14.78 4.45 -29.95
N ALA A 19 -16.06 4.23 -29.64
CA ALA A 19 -16.86 5.12 -28.80
C ALA A 19 -16.41 5.10 -27.33
N ALA A 20 -16.01 3.95 -26.80
CA ALA A 20 -15.43 3.83 -25.44
C ALA A 20 -14.06 4.49 -25.35
N SER A 21 -13.23 4.42 -26.39
CA SER A 21 -11.94 5.12 -26.45
C SER A 21 -12.08 6.63 -26.74
N ALA A 22 -13.18 7.04 -27.40
CA ALA A 22 -13.51 8.44 -27.64
C ALA A 22 -14.33 9.08 -26.51
N SER A 23 -14.91 8.27 -25.60
CA SER A 23 -15.51 8.78 -24.38
C SER A 23 -14.41 9.42 -23.55
N GLY A 24 -14.47 10.73 -23.33
CA GLY A 24 -13.39 11.61 -22.84
C GLY A 24 -12.87 11.32 -21.42
N TRP A 25 -13.25 10.22 -20.79
CA TRP A 25 -12.79 9.86 -19.45
C TRP A 25 -11.43 9.16 -19.44
N LEU A 26 -11.10 8.31 -20.43
CA LEU A 26 -9.77 7.66 -20.51
C LEU A 26 -8.63 8.66 -20.70
N PRO A 27 -8.72 9.63 -21.64
CA PRO A 27 -7.75 10.73 -21.71
C PRO A 27 -7.65 11.56 -20.44
N VAL A 28 -8.80 11.80 -19.76
CA VAL A 28 -8.83 12.53 -18.48
C VAL A 28 -8.12 11.71 -17.39
N LEU A 29 -8.37 10.41 -17.28
CA LEU A 29 -7.65 9.54 -16.34
C LEU A 29 -6.15 9.46 -16.66
N ALA A 30 -5.78 9.34 -17.93
CA ALA A 30 -4.38 9.34 -18.35
C ALA A 30 -3.69 10.67 -18.04
N ALA A 31 -4.37 11.80 -18.27
CA ALA A 31 -3.87 13.12 -17.93
C ALA A 31 -3.70 13.30 -16.42
N HIS A 32 -4.68 12.84 -15.62
CA HIS A 32 -4.57 12.85 -14.15
C HIS A 32 -3.46 11.94 -13.64
N ALA A 33 -3.27 10.76 -14.23
CA ALA A 33 -2.17 9.87 -13.87
C ALA A 33 -0.80 10.50 -14.19
N ALA A 34 -0.67 11.13 -15.37
CA ALA A 34 0.53 11.86 -15.75
C ALA A 34 0.79 13.05 -14.82
N GLU A 35 -0.23 13.82 -14.48
CA GLU A 35 -0.15 14.95 -13.54
C GLU A 35 0.22 14.46 -12.12
N THR A 36 -0.28 13.31 -11.70
CA THR A 36 0.04 12.71 -10.40
C THR A 36 1.52 12.32 -10.33
N LYS A 37 2.08 11.74 -11.40
CA LYS A 37 3.52 11.45 -11.50
C LYS A 37 4.37 12.71 -11.41
N VAL A 38 3.97 13.78 -12.09
CA VAL A 38 4.70 15.07 -12.07
C VAL A 38 4.64 15.74 -10.68
N LYS A 39 3.52 15.59 -9.97
CA LYS A 39 3.32 16.22 -8.66
C LYS A 39 3.91 15.42 -7.49
N HIS A 40 4.60 14.32 -7.73
CA HIS A 40 5.19 13.46 -6.69
C HIS A 40 4.21 13.15 -5.54
N LYS A 41 3.00 12.74 -5.88
CA LYS A 41 1.99 12.40 -4.87
C LYS A 41 2.38 11.12 -4.14
N SER A 42 2.19 11.12 -2.84
CA SER A 42 2.39 9.95 -1.98
C SER A 42 1.05 9.34 -1.58
N CYS A 43 1.03 8.02 -1.43
CA CYS A 43 -0.12 7.28 -0.92
C CYS A 43 0.23 6.72 0.46
N ILE A 44 -0.61 6.97 1.45
CA ILE A 44 -0.46 6.43 2.81
C ILE A 44 -1.69 5.58 3.10
N LEU A 45 -1.49 4.28 3.31
CA LEU A 45 -2.53 3.37 3.77
C LEU A 45 -2.45 3.22 5.28
N LEU A 46 -3.45 3.73 6.00
CA LEU A 46 -3.62 3.52 7.43
C LEU A 46 -4.51 2.28 7.63
N TYR A 47 -3.88 1.13 7.82
CA TYR A 47 -4.57 -0.15 7.95
C TYR A 47 -4.84 -0.46 9.42
N MET A 48 -6.11 -0.46 9.82
CA MET A 48 -6.53 -0.77 11.18
C MET A 48 -6.66 -2.29 11.36
N LEU A 49 -5.67 -2.87 12.07
CA LEU A 49 -5.71 -4.28 12.46
C LEU A 49 -6.78 -4.55 13.52
N GLY A 50 -7.19 -5.81 13.63
CA GLY A 50 -8.18 -6.23 14.62
C GLY A 50 -9.64 -6.11 14.16
N GLY A 51 -9.89 -5.58 12.95
CA GLY A 51 -11.24 -5.50 12.37
C GLY A 51 -12.18 -4.61 13.17
N PRO A 52 -11.84 -3.32 13.43
CA PRO A 52 -12.73 -2.42 14.15
C PRO A 52 -14.08 -2.34 13.45
N SER A 53 -15.14 -2.36 14.24
CA SER A 53 -16.50 -2.36 13.74
C SER A 53 -16.80 -1.06 12.98
N HIS A 54 -17.43 -1.15 11.82
CA HIS A 54 -17.83 0.02 11.04
C HIS A 54 -18.86 0.88 11.77
N ILE A 55 -19.75 0.26 12.58
CA ILE A 55 -20.74 1.00 13.37
C ILE A 55 -20.13 1.76 14.54
N ASP A 56 -18.96 1.31 15.02
CA ASP A 56 -18.20 2.00 16.08
C ASP A 56 -17.22 3.04 15.54
N THR A 57 -17.12 3.18 14.22
CA THR A 57 -16.17 4.08 13.57
C THR A 57 -16.82 5.04 12.59
N PHE A 58 -16.92 4.66 11.31
CA PHE A 58 -17.32 5.58 10.23
C PHE A 58 -18.80 5.49 9.82
N ASP A 59 -19.54 4.52 10.34
CA ASP A 59 -20.94 4.29 9.96
C ASP A 59 -21.84 4.00 11.17
N PRO A 60 -21.93 4.92 12.15
CA PRO A 60 -22.82 4.73 13.27
C PRO A 60 -24.26 4.62 12.80
N LYS A 61 -24.94 3.53 13.17
CA LYS A 61 -26.34 3.26 12.81
C LYS A 61 -27.28 3.87 13.85
N TYR A 62 -27.03 5.09 14.28
CA TYR A 62 -27.79 5.74 15.32
C TYR A 62 -29.31 5.73 15.03
N GLY A 63 -30.10 5.42 16.05
CA GLY A 63 -31.55 5.31 15.93
C GLY A 63 -32.06 4.02 15.26
N THR A 64 -31.23 3.01 15.05
CA THR A 64 -31.59 1.69 14.52
C THR A 64 -31.34 0.60 15.55
N ASP A 65 -31.91 -0.59 15.34
CA ASP A 65 -31.70 -1.77 16.22
C ASP A 65 -30.25 -2.28 16.22
N THR A 66 -29.45 -1.85 15.25
CA THR A 66 -28.04 -2.20 15.12
C THR A 66 -27.10 -1.09 15.61
N ALA A 67 -27.64 -0.04 16.25
CA ALA A 67 -26.84 1.05 16.78
C ALA A 67 -25.90 0.55 17.90
N THR A 68 -24.74 1.17 17.96
CA THR A 68 -23.80 1.02 19.07
C THR A 68 -24.20 1.91 20.26
N GLU A 69 -23.62 1.65 21.42
CA GLU A 69 -23.74 2.53 22.60
C GLU A 69 -23.00 3.89 22.44
N PHE A 70 -22.09 3.98 21.46
CA PHE A 70 -21.30 5.18 21.21
C PHE A 70 -22.10 6.23 20.44
N GLN A 71 -21.82 7.51 20.74
CA GLN A 71 -22.57 8.60 20.16
C GLN A 71 -21.99 9.04 18.81
N PRO A 72 -22.84 9.37 17.83
CA PRO A 72 -22.40 10.01 16.61
C PRO A 72 -22.01 11.46 16.90
N ILE A 73 -20.95 11.94 16.27
CA ILE A 73 -20.55 13.34 16.28
C ILE A 73 -20.63 13.93 14.86
N ALA A 74 -21.01 15.19 14.77
CA ALA A 74 -21.01 15.92 13.53
C ALA A 74 -19.58 16.07 12.98
N THR A 75 -19.45 15.97 11.66
CA THR A 75 -18.19 16.22 10.98
C THR A 75 -18.12 17.63 10.39
N SER A 76 -16.99 17.99 9.78
CA SER A 76 -16.87 19.23 9.00
C SER A 76 -17.75 19.25 7.74
N VAL A 77 -18.41 18.14 7.39
CA VAL A 77 -19.35 18.02 6.26
C VAL A 77 -20.76 17.93 6.80
N PRO A 78 -21.64 18.90 6.48
CA PRO A 78 -23.02 18.91 6.96
C PRO A 78 -23.77 17.61 6.61
N GLY A 79 -24.43 17.00 7.60
CA GLY A 79 -25.20 15.78 7.44
C GLY A 79 -24.36 14.49 7.44
N LEU A 80 -23.04 14.58 7.58
CA LEU A 80 -22.17 13.43 7.76
C LEU A 80 -21.75 13.33 9.22
N GLU A 81 -22.06 12.20 9.85
CA GLU A 81 -21.70 11.89 11.22
C GLU A 81 -20.81 10.64 11.27
N ILE A 82 -19.89 10.59 12.22
CA ILE A 82 -19.04 9.44 12.54
C ILE A 82 -18.99 9.26 14.05
N SER A 83 -18.39 8.18 14.53
CA SER A 83 -18.30 7.88 15.95
C SER A 83 -17.50 8.94 16.72
N GLU A 84 -17.91 9.19 17.98
CA GLU A 84 -17.22 10.07 18.94
C GLU A 84 -15.75 9.68 19.19
N HIS A 85 -15.36 8.45 18.88
CA HIS A 85 -13.98 7.99 18.98
C HIS A 85 -13.04 8.60 17.93
N LEU A 86 -13.57 9.28 16.90
CA LEU A 86 -12.81 9.83 15.80
C LEU A 86 -12.89 11.37 15.68
N PRO A 87 -12.77 12.13 16.78
CA PRO A 87 -13.05 13.57 16.77
C PRO A 87 -12.10 14.40 15.92
N GLN A 88 -10.86 13.96 15.75
CA GLN A 88 -9.91 14.66 14.89
C GLN A 88 -10.16 14.36 13.41
N ILE A 89 -10.59 13.15 13.09
CA ILE A 89 -11.00 12.78 11.72
C ILE A 89 -12.27 13.55 11.35
N ALA A 90 -13.23 13.66 12.27
CA ALA A 90 -14.46 14.42 12.04
C ALA A 90 -14.18 15.85 11.55
N LYS A 91 -13.17 16.53 12.12
CA LYS A 91 -12.77 17.89 11.72
C LYS A 91 -12.17 17.95 10.30
N GLN A 92 -11.64 16.85 9.79
CA GLN A 92 -10.96 16.76 8.49
C GLN A 92 -11.81 16.10 7.39
N MET A 93 -13.06 15.77 7.69
CA MET A 93 -13.92 15.00 6.75
C MET A 93 -14.19 15.71 5.43
N HIS A 94 -14.02 17.02 5.34
CA HIS A 94 -14.11 17.76 4.07
C HIS A 94 -12.99 17.38 3.07
N HIS A 95 -11.95 16.66 3.52
CA HIS A 95 -10.90 16.09 2.68
C HIS A 95 -11.11 14.59 2.42
N GLY A 96 -12.13 13.97 3.02
CA GLY A 96 -12.35 12.53 2.99
C GLY A 96 -13.60 12.12 2.23
N ALA A 97 -13.64 10.84 1.84
CA ALA A 97 -14.83 10.18 1.34
C ALA A 97 -15.04 8.88 2.14
N VAL A 98 -16.26 8.63 2.61
CA VAL A 98 -16.60 7.41 3.35
C VAL A 98 -17.42 6.50 2.44
N ILE A 99 -16.93 5.26 2.23
CA ILE A 99 -17.62 4.24 1.47
C ILE A 99 -18.30 3.29 2.47
N ARG A 100 -19.60 3.48 2.72
CA ARG A 100 -20.39 2.70 3.68
C ARG A 100 -21.01 1.42 3.08
N SER A 101 -20.99 1.28 1.77
CA SER A 101 -21.63 0.19 1.03
C SER A 101 -20.70 -0.99 0.72
N MET A 102 -19.49 -1.02 1.28
CA MET A 102 -18.58 -2.13 1.06
C MET A 102 -19.10 -3.40 1.71
N SER A 103 -19.10 -4.48 0.94
CA SER A 103 -19.47 -5.82 1.40
C SER A 103 -18.57 -6.87 0.77
N THR A 104 -18.42 -8.00 1.43
CA THR A 104 -17.62 -9.13 0.95
C THR A 104 -18.25 -10.45 1.39
N ALA A 105 -18.01 -11.50 0.62
CA ALA A 105 -18.36 -12.87 1.01
C ALA A 105 -17.28 -13.52 1.91
N GLU A 106 -16.15 -12.85 2.13
CA GLU A 106 -15.05 -13.39 2.92
C GLU A 106 -15.34 -13.26 4.42
N ALA A 107 -15.35 -14.39 5.12
CA ALA A 107 -15.53 -14.48 6.57
C ALA A 107 -14.28 -14.96 7.31
N ASP A 108 -13.21 -15.26 6.59
CA ASP A 108 -11.92 -15.69 7.13
C ASP A 108 -10.93 -14.53 7.17
N HIS A 109 -10.16 -14.43 8.26
CA HIS A 109 -9.24 -13.31 8.45
C HIS A 109 -8.18 -13.21 7.36
N ASP A 110 -7.54 -14.32 6.97
CA ASP A 110 -6.43 -14.30 6.02
C ASP A 110 -6.93 -14.02 4.60
N ARG A 111 -8.08 -14.59 4.22
CA ARG A 111 -8.72 -14.31 2.93
C ARG A 111 -9.25 -12.88 2.87
N GLY A 112 -9.88 -12.40 3.94
CA GLY A 112 -10.37 -11.02 4.03
C GLY A 112 -9.24 -9.99 3.93
N ARG A 113 -8.12 -10.23 4.63
CA ARG A 113 -6.92 -9.37 4.52
C ARG A 113 -6.34 -9.37 3.11
N TYR A 114 -6.20 -10.54 2.50
CA TYR A 114 -5.74 -10.63 1.12
C TYR A 114 -6.65 -9.84 0.17
N LEU A 115 -7.97 -9.99 0.31
CA LEU A 115 -8.94 -9.24 -0.48
C LEU A 115 -8.79 -7.72 -0.28
N MET A 116 -8.63 -7.26 0.95
CA MET A 116 -8.44 -5.83 1.26
C MET A 116 -7.15 -5.25 0.67
N HIS A 117 -6.08 -6.05 0.60
CA HIS A 117 -4.82 -5.62 0.03
C HIS A 117 -4.74 -5.72 -1.49
N THR A 118 -5.58 -6.55 -2.13
CA THR A 118 -5.49 -6.81 -3.58
C THR A 118 -6.73 -6.40 -4.37
N GLY A 119 -7.89 -6.32 -3.72
CA GLY A 119 -9.20 -6.21 -4.38
C GLY A 119 -9.69 -7.54 -4.99
N TYR A 120 -8.99 -8.66 -4.79
CA TYR A 120 -9.32 -9.95 -5.37
C TYR A 120 -9.38 -11.07 -4.32
N PRO A 121 -10.26 -12.08 -4.48
CA PRO A 121 -10.28 -13.22 -3.58
C PRO A 121 -9.00 -14.06 -3.73
N ARG A 122 -8.58 -14.67 -2.63
CA ARG A 122 -7.43 -15.57 -2.59
C ARG A 122 -7.77 -16.90 -3.28
N GLY A 123 -6.79 -17.49 -3.97
CA GLY A 123 -6.90 -18.85 -4.53
C GLY A 123 -7.12 -18.91 -6.05
N GLY A 124 -7.08 -17.80 -6.76
CA GLY A 124 -7.07 -17.78 -8.23
C GLY A 124 -5.73 -18.20 -8.82
N ALA A 125 -5.72 -18.47 -10.12
CA ALA A 125 -4.50 -18.84 -10.87
C ALA A 125 -3.49 -17.67 -10.99
N VAL A 126 -3.95 -16.44 -10.81
CA VAL A 126 -3.12 -15.23 -10.89
C VAL A 126 -2.76 -14.76 -9.49
N PRO A 127 -1.48 -14.66 -9.14
CA PRO A 127 -1.05 -14.02 -7.90
C PRO A 127 -1.21 -12.50 -8.08
N TRP A 128 -2.17 -11.91 -7.39
CA TRP A 128 -2.43 -10.47 -7.48
C TRP A 128 -1.44 -9.68 -6.61
N PRO A 129 -0.95 -8.51 -7.07
CA PRO A 129 -0.09 -7.65 -6.28
C PRO A 129 -0.88 -6.97 -5.15
N SER A 130 -0.19 -6.64 -4.07
CA SER A 130 -0.75 -5.77 -3.04
C SER A 130 -0.91 -4.34 -3.56
N LEU A 131 -1.83 -3.59 -2.96
CA LEU A 131 -2.06 -2.17 -3.30
C LEU A 131 -0.75 -1.36 -3.28
N GLY A 132 0.11 -1.58 -2.28
CA GLY A 132 1.40 -0.88 -2.19
C GLY A 132 2.35 -1.24 -3.33
N ALA A 133 2.41 -2.51 -3.72
CA ALA A 133 3.21 -2.95 -4.86
C ALA A 133 2.66 -2.36 -6.18
N LEU A 134 1.33 -2.30 -6.33
CA LEU A 134 0.69 -1.69 -7.49
C LEU A 134 0.99 -0.19 -7.58
N VAL A 135 0.87 0.54 -6.47
CA VAL A 135 1.21 1.98 -6.40
C VAL A 135 2.70 2.19 -6.70
N SER A 136 3.58 1.32 -6.18
CA SER A 136 5.02 1.35 -6.51
C SER A 136 5.28 1.18 -8.00
N SER A 137 4.52 0.29 -8.67
CA SER A 137 4.65 0.06 -10.13
C SER A 137 4.17 1.26 -10.95
N GLU A 138 3.02 1.82 -10.57
CA GLU A 138 2.34 2.85 -11.37
C GLU A 138 2.87 4.27 -11.12
N LEU A 139 3.20 4.57 -9.86
CA LEU A 139 3.59 5.93 -9.43
C LEU A 139 5.03 6.02 -8.95
N GLY A 140 5.72 4.88 -8.78
CA GLY A 140 7.10 4.85 -8.34
C GLY A 140 8.05 5.55 -9.31
N GLU A 141 9.09 6.18 -8.78
CA GLU A 141 10.12 6.85 -9.54
C GLU A 141 11.19 5.83 -9.96
N PRO A 142 11.40 5.60 -11.26
CA PRO A 142 12.45 4.71 -11.74
C PRO A 142 13.83 5.19 -11.31
N GLY A 143 14.64 4.29 -10.76
CA GLY A 143 15.99 4.62 -10.29
C GLY A 143 16.05 5.35 -8.94
N PHE A 144 14.91 5.52 -8.26
CA PHE A 144 14.90 6.03 -6.90
C PHE A 144 15.57 5.03 -5.96
N LEU A 145 16.55 5.49 -5.19
CA LEU A 145 17.37 4.62 -4.34
C LEU A 145 16.65 4.08 -3.13
N LEU A 146 15.69 4.84 -2.59
CA LEU A 146 14.84 4.35 -1.51
C LEU A 146 13.70 3.47 -2.06
N PRO A 147 13.16 2.55 -1.24
CA PRO A 147 11.98 1.79 -1.62
C PRO A 147 10.77 2.70 -1.88
N ASN A 148 10.13 2.53 -3.04
CA ASN A 148 8.88 3.24 -3.37
C ASN A 148 7.69 2.79 -2.51
N PHE A 149 7.83 1.66 -1.83
CA PHE A 149 6.81 1.09 -0.94
C PHE A 149 7.45 0.67 0.38
N VAL A 150 6.92 1.19 1.49
CA VAL A 150 7.37 0.89 2.85
C VAL A 150 6.18 0.47 3.70
N VAL A 151 6.35 -0.54 4.53
CA VAL A 151 5.36 -1.01 5.51
C VAL A 151 5.95 -0.83 6.90
N CYS A 152 5.24 -0.07 7.73
CA CYS A 152 5.65 0.26 9.07
C CYS A 152 4.85 -0.54 10.11
N ASN A 153 5.48 -0.93 11.23
CA ASN A 153 4.82 -1.59 12.37
C ASN A 153 4.01 -2.83 12.00
N LEU A 154 4.55 -3.67 11.12
CA LEU A 154 3.87 -4.89 10.71
C LEU A 154 3.77 -5.87 11.90
N LYS A 155 2.58 -5.98 12.48
CA LYS A 155 2.23 -6.94 13.54
C LYS A 155 1.28 -8.03 13.04
N ASP A 156 1.07 -8.11 11.74
CA ASP A 156 0.17 -9.07 11.10
C ASP A 156 0.92 -10.32 10.61
N ARG A 157 0.18 -11.43 10.46
CA ARG A 157 0.69 -12.66 9.86
C ARG A 157 0.79 -12.58 8.34
N LEU A 158 -0.04 -11.76 7.72
CA LEU A 158 0.02 -11.52 6.28
C LEU A 158 1.09 -10.48 5.98
N ASP A 159 2.12 -10.87 5.26
CA ASP A 159 3.07 -9.93 4.67
C ASP A 159 2.36 -9.15 3.53
N PRO A 160 2.09 -7.84 3.69
CA PRO A 160 1.40 -7.05 2.67
C PRO A 160 2.33 -6.57 1.56
N THR A 161 3.61 -6.99 1.54
CA THR A 161 4.60 -6.51 0.57
C THR A 161 4.69 -7.37 -0.68
N PHE A 162 3.82 -8.39 -0.82
CA PHE A 162 3.85 -9.29 -1.97
C PHE A 162 3.57 -8.56 -3.29
N THR A 163 4.34 -8.92 -4.31
CA THR A 163 4.30 -8.28 -5.63
C THR A 163 3.33 -8.96 -6.60
N GLY A 164 2.85 -10.17 -6.27
CA GLY A 164 2.01 -10.93 -7.17
C GLY A 164 2.73 -11.22 -8.51
N TYR A 165 2.14 -10.79 -9.60
CA TYR A 165 2.73 -10.91 -10.95
C TYR A 165 3.71 -9.77 -11.29
N LEU A 166 3.81 -8.74 -10.45
CA LEU A 166 4.74 -7.64 -10.69
C LEU A 166 6.18 -8.06 -10.41
N PRO A 167 7.16 -7.40 -11.04
CA PRO A 167 8.57 -7.62 -10.77
C PRO A 167 8.95 -7.38 -9.31
N PRO A 168 10.00 -8.07 -8.80
CA PRO A 168 10.41 -7.99 -7.40
C PRO A 168 10.85 -6.60 -6.91
N GLU A 169 11.21 -5.70 -7.81
CA GLU A 169 11.55 -4.32 -7.48
C GLU A 169 10.39 -3.54 -6.83
N HIS A 170 9.16 -3.99 -7.00
CA HIS A 170 7.98 -3.38 -6.37
C HIS A 170 7.65 -3.95 -5.00
N LYS A 171 8.47 -4.90 -4.50
CA LYS A 171 8.31 -5.43 -3.14
C LYS A 171 8.58 -4.33 -2.11
N GLY A 172 7.69 -4.21 -1.11
CA GLY A 172 7.85 -3.25 -0.03
C GLY A 172 9.00 -3.58 0.90
N LEU A 173 9.60 -2.53 1.49
CA LEU A 173 10.50 -2.66 2.63
C LEU A 173 9.65 -2.72 3.91
N ILE A 174 9.89 -3.70 4.75
CA ILE A 174 9.23 -3.81 6.06
C ILE A 174 10.13 -3.16 7.11
N LEU A 175 9.55 -2.23 7.87
CA LEU A 175 10.13 -1.66 9.09
C LEU A 175 9.33 -2.18 10.28
N PRO A 176 9.78 -3.25 10.93
CA PRO A 176 9.05 -3.86 12.04
C PRO A 176 8.94 -2.93 13.25
N ASP A 177 9.96 -2.12 13.46
CA ASP A 177 10.08 -1.16 14.54
C ASP A 177 10.62 0.16 13.98
N LEU A 178 9.81 1.21 14.10
CA LEU A 178 10.17 2.53 13.60
C LEU A 178 11.25 3.21 14.46
N GLU A 179 11.30 2.92 15.76
CA GLU A 179 12.30 3.51 16.65
C GLU A 179 13.69 2.95 16.38
N ARG A 180 13.75 1.67 16.01
CA ARG A 180 14.98 0.99 15.63
C ARG A 180 15.45 1.36 14.22
N GLY A 181 14.52 1.73 13.34
CA GLY A 181 14.81 2.02 11.94
C GLY A 181 15.09 0.78 11.11
N ILE A 182 16.01 0.90 10.15
CA ILE A 182 16.40 -0.21 9.27
C ILE A 182 17.63 -0.91 9.87
N ASP A 183 17.49 -2.22 10.10
CA ASP A 183 18.62 -3.05 10.54
C ASP A 183 19.66 -3.21 9.43
N ASP A 184 20.92 -3.42 9.83
CA ASP A 184 22.04 -3.81 8.95
C ASP A 184 22.30 -2.88 7.75
N VAL A 185 21.92 -1.61 7.84
CA VAL A 185 22.15 -0.62 6.77
C VAL A 185 23.60 -0.16 6.67
N ARG A 186 24.41 -0.43 7.69
CA ARG A 186 25.84 -0.12 7.68
C ARG A 186 26.64 -1.39 7.49
N PRO A 187 27.53 -1.44 6.47
CA PRO A 187 28.39 -2.61 6.31
C PRO A 187 29.27 -2.79 7.55
N ALA A 188 29.38 -4.03 8.02
CA ALA A 188 30.29 -4.38 9.11
C ALA A 188 31.78 -4.29 8.69
N ALA A 189 32.05 -4.20 7.39
CA ALA A 189 33.36 -4.07 6.78
C ALA A 189 33.61 -2.66 6.24
N SER A 190 34.83 -2.37 5.81
CA SER A 190 35.10 -1.11 5.09
C SER A 190 34.27 -1.00 3.82
N GLN A 191 34.02 0.22 3.34
CA GLN A 191 33.28 0.43 2.10
C GLN A 191 33.93 -0.29 0.91
N THR A 192 35.24 -0.29 0.82
CA THR A 192 35.99 -0.97 -0.24
C THR A 192 35.76 -2.49 -0.19
N GLU A 193 35.80 -3.07 0.99
CA GLU A 193 35.56 -4.52 1.16
C GLU A 193 34.11 -4.89 0.86
N PHE A 194 33.16 -4.03 1.27
CA PHE A 194 31.75 -4.19 0.93
C PHE A 194 31.54 -4.18 -0.59
N ASP A 195 32.13 -3.22 -1.29
CA ASP A 195 32.00 -3.11 -2.75
C ASP A 195 32.61 -4.33 -3.46
N GLN A 196 33.76 -4.81 -3.01
CA GLN A 196 34.38 -6.04 -3.53
C GLN A 196 33.50 -7.27 -3.32
N ARG A 197 32.86 -7.39 -2.17
CA ARG A 197 31.89 -8.49 -1.88
C ARG A 197 30.67 -8.41 -2.80
N ILE A 198 30.11 -7.23 -3.02
CA ILE A 198 28.97 -7.03 -3.94
C ILE A 198 29.38 -7.38 -5.38
N ASP A 199 30.56 -6.98 -5.83
CA ASP A 199 31.04 -7.31 -7.17
C ASP A 199 31.26 -8.82 -7.35
N LEU A 200 31.77 -9.50 -6.31
CA LEU A 200 31.90 -10.95 -6.33
C LEU A 200 30.53 -11.65 -6.42
N VAL A 201 29.56 -11.23 -5.60
CA VAL A 201 28.18 -11.77 -5.68
C VAL A 201 27.60 -11.58 -7.07
N LYS A 202 27.80 -10.41 -7.67
CA LYS A 202 27.32 -10.12 -9.04
C LYS A 202 27.96 -11.06 -10.07
N GLN A 203 29.28 -11.30 -9.99
CA GLN A 203 29.97 -12.22 -10.91
C GLN A 203 29.45 -13.66 -10.78
N LEU A 204 29.22 -14.13 -9.54
CA LEU A 204 28.66 -15.46 -9.28
C LEU A 204 27.22 -15.57 -9.81
N ASP A 205 26.40 -14.55 -9.57
CA ASP A 205 25.01 -14.49 -10.06
C ASP A 205 24.96 -14.47 -11.59
N ASP A 206 25.82 -13.70 -12.25
CA ASP A 206 25.86 -13.61 -13.70
C ASP A 206 26.29 -14.96 -14.32
N ALA A 207 27.27 -15.66 -13.74
CA ALA A 207 27.66 -16.99 -14.13
C ALA A 207 26.53 -18.01 -13.92
N PHE A 208 25.83 -17.95 -12.80
CA PHE A 208 24.69 -18.80 -12.50
C PHE A 208 23.51 -18.58 -13.47
N ARG A 209 23.18 -17.32 -13.75
CA ARG A 209 22.13 -16.95 -14.71
C ARG A 209 22.44 -17.37 -16.14
N GLY A 210 23.70 -17.35 -16.52
CA GLY A 210 24.14 -17.90 -17.80
C GLY A 210 23.76 -19.37 -17.98
N LYS A 211 23.75 -20.11 -16.86
CA LYS A 211 23.44 -21.56 -16.82
C LYS A 211 21.95 -21.82 -16.52
N TYR A 212 21.33 -21.03 -15.62
CA TYR A 212 19.98 -21.26 -15.11
C TYR A 212 19.13 -19.98 -15.24
N ARG A 213 18.32 -19.93 -16.30
CA ARG A 213 17.42 -18.78 -16.58
C ARG A 213 16.07 -18.97 -15.89
N ALA A 214 16.02 -18.89 -14.58
CA ALA A 214 14.77 -18.95 -13.83
C ALA A 214 14.33 -17.55 -13.35
N PRO A 215 13.02 -17.26 -13.26
CA PRO A 215 12.53 -15.99 -12.71
C PRO A 215 13.06 -15.71 -11.29
N SER A 216 13.23 -16.73 -10.48
CA SER A 216 13.79 -16.63 -9.12
C SER A 216 15.23 -16.12 -9.08
N THR A 217 16.06 -16.45 -10.09
CA THR A 217 17.45 -15.96 -10.15
C THR A 217 17.52 -14.48 -10.51
N VAL A 218 16.60 -14.00 -11.34
CA VAL A 218 16.45 -12.58 -11.66
C VAL A 218 16.00 -11.80 -10.43
N ALA A 219 15.02 -12.34 -9.71
CA ALA A 219 14.49 -11.74 -8.48
C ALA A 219 15.58 -11.63 -7.39
N HIS A 220 16.40 -12.65 -7.21
CA HIS A 220 17.50 -12.67 -6.25
C HIS A 220 18.49 -11.53 -6.53
N GLN A 221 18.97 -11.42 -7.75
CA GLN A 221 19.92 -10.37 -8.15
C GLN A 221 19.34 -8.97 -7.97
N ALA A 222 18.07 -8.76 -8.33
CA ALA A 222 17.39 -7.48 -8.16
C ALA A 222 17.32 -7.09 -6.67
N ASN A 223 17.03 -8.03 -5.77
CA ASN A 223 16.98 -7.80 -4.34
C ASN A 223 18.34 -7.43 -3.75
N TYR A 224 19.41 -8.13 -4.14
CA TYR A 224 20.78 -7.80 -3.70
C TYR A 224 21.21 -6.42 -4.17
N ARG A 225 20.94 -6.09 -5.43
CA ARG A 225 21.23 -4.75 -5.97
C ARG A 225 20.50 -3.67 -5.17
N ARG A 226 19.21 -3.83 -4.92
CA ARG A 226 18.42 -2.87 -4.14
C ARG A 226 18.94 -2.69 -2.72
N ALA A 227 19.30 -3.80 -2.06
CA ALA A 227 19.89 -3.75 -0.72
C ALA A 227 21.22 -2.97 -0.72
N ALA A 228 22.10 -3.23 -1.68
CA ALA A 228 23.39 -2.53 -1.80
C ALA A 228 23.19 -1.04 -2.13
N ASP A 229 22.25 -0.71 -3.02
CA ASP A 229 21.93 0.67 -3.38
C ASP A 229 21.31 1.42 -2.19
N LEU A 230 20.45 0.75 -1.42
CA LEU A 230 19.87 1.30 -0.19
C LEU A 230 20.98 1.61 0.83
N MET A 231 21.92 0.68 1.06
CA MET A 231 23.04 0.88 2.01
C MET A 231 23.97 2.05 1.63
N ARG A 232 24.01 2.42 0.35
CA ARG A 232 24.79 3.57 -0.17
C ARG A 232 24.02 4.89 -0.19
N ALA A 233 22.69 4.84 0.05
CA ALA A 233 21.85 6.01 -0.11
C ALA A 233 22.01 6.99 1.06
N GLU A 234 22.45 8.22 0.80
CA GLU A 234 22.42 9.32 1.79
C GLU A 234 21.01 9.56 2.34
N LYS A 235 20.00 9.28 1.53
CA LYS A 235 18.57 9.42 1.88
C LYS A 235 18.09 8.43 2.95
N LEU A 236 18.92 7.46 3.36
CA LEU A 236 18.64 6.62 4.53
C LEU A 236 18.34 7.41 5.80
N LYS A 237 18.84 8.63 5.89
CA LYS A 237 18.49 9.56 6.96
C LYS A 237 16.98 9.79 7.12
N ALA A 238 16.19 9.55 6.08
CA ALA A 238 14.73 9.62 6.13
C ALA A 238 14.09 8.59 7.09
N PHE A 239 14.84 7.55 7.46
CA PHE A 239 14.39 6.53 8.43
C PHE A 239 15.02 6.69 9.82
N ASP A 240 15.76 7.76 10.04
CA ASP A 240 16.43 8.04 11.32
C ASP A 240 15.61 9.02 12.13
N LEU A 241 14.79 8.52 13.06
CA LEU A 241 13.94 9.33 13.91
C LEU A 241 14.74 10.24 14.87
N SER A 242 16.03 9.94 15.12
CA SER A 242 16.86 10.80 15.99
C SER A 242 17.11 12.18 15.39
N LEU A 243 16.88 12.34 14.09
CA LEU A 243 17.01 13.62 13.38
C LEU A 243 15.75 14.49 13.48
N GLU A 244 14.65 13.92 13.98
CA GLU A 244 13.38 14.63 14.09
C GLU A 244 13.31 15.49 15.36
N SER A 245 12.55 16.58 15.29
CA SER A 245 12.33 17.45 16.45
C SER A 245 11.48 16.76 17.53
N ALA A 246 11.70 17.09 18.81
CA ALA A 246 10.87 16.58 19.90
C ALA A 246 9.38 16.93 19.72
N ASP A 247 9.05 18.06 19.12
CA ASP A 247 7.67 18.45 18.79
C ASP A 247 7.08 17.50 17.73
N THR A 248 7.82 17.20 16.66
CA THR A 248 7.39 16.21 15.64
C THR A 248 7.15 14.86 16.28
N LEU A 249 8.11 14.34 17.04
CA LEU A 249 8.00 13.03 17.68
C LEU A 249 6.79 12.97 18.62
N SER A 250 6.53 14.02 19.40
CA SER A 250 5.39 14.07 20.32
C SER A 250 4.03 13.99 19.65
N ARG A 251 3.92 14.42 18.40
CA ARG A 251 2.68 14.34 17.60
C ARG A 251 2.37 12.92 17.13
N TYR A 252 3.40 12.10 16.95
CA TYR A 252 3.29 10.72 16.46
C TYR A 252 3.41 9.68 17.56
N THR A 253 3.85 10.07 18.75
CA THR A 253 3.82 9.18 19.92
C THR A 253 2.37 8.91 20.30
N PRO A 254 1.96 7.65 20.48
CA PRO A 254 0.61 7.32 20.92
C PRO A 254 0.34 8.06 22.24
N ARG A 255 -0.47 9.10 22.20
CA ARG A 255 -1.06 9.60 23.45
C ARG A 255 -1.89 8.46 23.96
N GLN A 256 -1.62 7.99 25.15
CA GLN A 256 -2.50 7.07 25.85
C GLN A 256 -3.85 7.79 26.04
N TYR A 257 -4.74 7.62 25.08
CA TYR A 257 -6.13 7.95 25.26
C TYR A 257 -6.65 6.95 26.27
N GLY A 258 -6.72 7.38 27.59
CA GLY A 258 -7.47 6.67 28.59
C GLY A 258 -7.35 5.15 28.58
N ALA A 259 -6.19 4.62 28.23
CA ALA A 259 -5.85 3.27 28.57
C ALA A 259 -5.70 3.28 30.10
N SER A 260 -6.85 3.27 30.81
CA SER A 260 -6.87 2.47 32.04
C SER A 260 -6.22 1.17 31.64
N ASP A 261 -5.19 0.76 32.35
CA ASP A 261 -4.56 -0.55 32.26
C ASP A 261 -5.58 -1.69 32.49
N ALA A 262 -6.65 -1.71 31.74
CA ALA A 262 -7.50 -2.87 31.51
C ALA A 262 -6.70 -3.76 30.58
N GLY A 263 -5.69 -4.37 31.19
CA GLY A 263 -4.75 -5.26 30.57
C GLY A 263 -5.45 -6.19 29.60
N TYR A 264 -5.15 -6.05 28.34
CA TYR A 264 -5.20 -7.19 27.42
C TYR A 264 -4.01 -8.10 27.77
N ASN A 265 -4.09 -8.67 28.97
CA ASN A 265 -3.35 -9.85 29.34
C ASN A 265 -3.90 -10.97 28.44
N GLY A 266 -3.22 -11.17 27.31
CA GLY A 266 -3.38 -12.35 26.50
C GLY A 266 -3.17 -13.59 27.37
N GLN A 267 -4.23 -14.05 28.00
CA GLN A 267 -4.25 -15.39 28.57
C GLN A 267 -4.51 -16.39 27.47
N LYS A 268 -3.44 -17.13 27.18
CA LYS A 268 -3.28 -18.52 26.72
C LYS A 268 -4.01 -18.93 25.45
#